data_802ec55e073ef6ab9ed4abc94d881c05
#
_entry.id   802ec55e073ef6ab9ed4abc94d881c05
#
_cell.length_a   1.000
_cell.length_b   1.000
_cell.length_c   1.000
_cell.angle_alpha   90.00
_cell.angle_beta   90.00
_cell.angle_gamma   90.00
#
_symmetry.space_group_name_H-M   'P 1'
#
loop_
_entity.id
_entity.type
_entity.pdbx_description
1 polymer ?
#
loop_
_entity_poly.entity_id
_entity_poly.type
_entity_poly.pdbx_seq_one_letter_code
_entity_poly.pdbx_strand_id
1 'polypeptide(L)'
;IAVMDLEGKNIRVISGDLDGDAENIVWAEDNQSIYFTYDERGVRKIGEITLTGKLSEAATSIGGTTIGRPYISGGFHVAKNTIAFTYGQSDRPADLAIMHNGKFKNLTGLNEDLLAHRKLGKVNEIVYKSSFDGQEIQGWYITPPDYDPTKQYPLILEIHGGPHLAYGPHFSAELQIMAAAGYIVFYDNYRGSESYGEDFALLLQYKYASTEDFADHMSG
;
A
#
# COMPACT_ATOMS: atom_id res chain seq x y z
N ILE A 1 13.22 5.28 -13.20
CA ILE A 1 14.66 4.99 -12.93
C ILE A 1 15.46 5.26 -14.20
N ALA A 2 16.51 6.05 -14.07
CA ALA A 2 17.49 6.28 -15.13
C ALA A 2 18.89 5.84 -14.68
N VAL A 3 19.69 5.36 -15.62
CA VAL A 3 21.10 5.00 -15.40
C VAL A 3 22.01 5.83 -16.28
N MET A 4 23.20 6.13 -15.81
CA MET A 4 24.24 6.88 -16.52
C MET A 4 25.62 6.33 -16.16
N ASP A 5 26.64 6.71 -16.93
CA ASP A 5 28.02 6.39 -16.56
C ASP A 5 28.55 7.30 -15.44
N LEU A 6 29.76 7.01 -14.93
CA LEU A 6 30.36 7.76 -13.83
C LEU A 6 30.73 9.21 -14.21
N GLU A 7 30.82 9.52 -15.50
CA GLU A 7 31.05 10.87 -16.04
C GLU A 7 29.74 11.66 -16.21
N GLY A 8 28.57 11.08 -15.85
CA GLY A 8 27.26 11.72 -16.03
C GLY A 8 26.76 11.71 -17.47
N LYS A 9 27.29 10.84 -18.31
CA LYS A 9 26.93 10.68 -19.73
C LYS A 9 26.13 9.41 -19.95
N ASN A 10 25.70 9.20 -21.20
CA ASN A 10 24.97 7.99 -21.62
C ASN A 10 23.70 7.70 -20.78
N ILE A 11 22.99 8.78 -20.40
CA ILE A 11 21.76 8.69 -19.61
C ILE A 11 20.71 7.92 -20.42
N ARG A 12 20.13 6.90 -19.82
CA ARG A 12 18.99 6.15 -20.37
C ARG A 12 17.97 5.80 -19.31
N VAL A 13 16.70 5.98 -19.60
CA VAL A 13 15.58 5.51 -18.77
C VAL A 13 15.41 4.01 -18.97
N ILE A 14 15.30 3.27 -17.88
CA ILE A 14 15.10 1.82 -17.89
C ILE A 14 13.75 1.37 -17.36
N SER A 15 13.00 2.26 -16.69
CA SER A 15 11.69 2.00 -16.08
C SER A 15 10.53 2.62 -16.87
N GLY A 16 10.62 2.66 -18.20
CA GLY A 16 9.62 3.33 -19.05
C GLY A 16 8.20 2.75 -18.95
N ASP A 17 8.06 1.49 -18.54
CA ASP A 17 6.77 0.82 -18.38
C ASP A 17 6.20 0.90 -16.94
N LEU A 18 6.92 1.55 -16.02
CA LEU A 18 6.44 1.74 -14.64
C LEU A 18 5.59 3.00 -14.57
N ASP A 19 4.29 2.82 -14.34
CA ASP A 19 3.34 3.91 -14.06
C ASP A 19 3.25 4.13 -12.55
N GLY A 20 4.18 4.89 -11.99
CA GLY A 20 4.28 5.20 -10.57
C GLY A 20 5.69 5.55 -10.12
N ASP A 21 5.80 5.92 -8.87
CA ASP A 21 7.07 6.33 -8.27
C ASP A 21 7.94 5.14 -7.88
N ALA A 22 9.23 5.24 -8.20
CA ALA A 22 10.24 4.29 -7.75
C ALA A 22 11.03 4.89 -6.59
N GLU A 23 10.94 4.26 -5.42
CA GLU A 23 11.58 4.72 -4.18
C GLU A 23 12.60 3.69 -3.67
N ASN A 24 13.42 4.10 -2.72
CA ASN A 24 14.38 3.21 -2.03
C ASN A 24 15.26 2.39 -3.00
N ILE A 25 15.82 3.06 -3.99
CA ILE A 25 16.59 2.45 -5.08
C ILE A 25 17.89 1.86 -4.54
N VAL A 26 18.13 0.57 -4.79
CA VAL A 26 19.32 -0.20 -4.34
C VAL A 26 19.86 -1.04 -5.50
N TRP A 27 21.15 -0.94 -5.77
CA TRP A 27 21.82 -1.84 -6.72
C TRP A 27 21.87 -3.27 -6.20
N ALA A 28 21.63 -4.24 -7.10
CA ALA A 28 21.99 -5.61 -6.85
C ALA A 28 23.53 -5.75 -6.71
N GLU A 29 24.00 -6.73 -5.92
CA GLU A 29 25.42 -6.93 -5.64
C GLU A 29 26.26 -7.20 -6.91
N ASP A 30 25.65 -7.82 -7.91
CA ASP A 30 26.29 -8.11 -9.21
C ASP A 30 26.27 -6.93 -10.19
N ASN A 31 25.64 -5.82 -9.83
CA ASN A 31 25.44 -4.63 -10.66
C ASN A 31 24.71 -4.90 -12.00
N GLN A 32 23.88 -5.94 -12.09
CA GLN A 32 23.12 -6.26 -13.30
C GLN A 32 21.65 -5.82 -13.20
N SER A 33 21.16 -5.56 -11.98
CA SER A 33 19.81 -5.11 -11.73
C SER A 33 19.74 -4.09 -10.58
N ILE A 34 18.59 -3.48 -10.45
CA ILE A 34 18.27 -2.49 -9.42
C ILE A 34 16.99 -2.94 -8.73
N TYR A 35 17.00 -2.98 -7.40
CA TYR A 35 15.83 -3.15 -6.57
C TYR A 35 15.28 -1.80 -6.15
N PHE A 36 13.94 -1.70 -6.04
CA PHE A 36 13.26 -0.49 -5.61
C PHE A 36 11.88 -0.83 -5.06
N THR A 37 11.27 0.08 -4.30
CA THR A 37 9.86 -0.02 -3.93
C THR A 37 9.02 0.79 -4.90
N TYR A 38 7.80 0.30 -5.14
CA TYR A 38 6.72 0.99 -5.85
C TYR A 38 5.38 0.59 -5.25
N ASP A 39 4.39 1.45 -5.40
CA ASP A 39 3.06 1.24 -4.85
C ASP A 39 2.06 0.96 -5.97
N GLU A 40 1.27 -0.10 -5.81
CA GLU A 40 0.25 -0.49 -6.78
C GLU A 40 -1.02 -0.95 -6.05
N ARG A 41 -2.14 -0.27 -6.31
CA ARG A 41 -3.47 -0.58 -5.75
C ARG A 41 -3.47 -0.78 -4.24
N GLY A 42 -2.90 0.18 -3.52
CA GLY A 42 -2.86 0.17 -2.06
C GLY A 42 -1.80 -0.76 -1.44
N VAL A 43 -0.94 -1.38 -2.25
CA VAL A 43 0.08 -2.33 -1.78
C VAL A 43 1.46 -1.89 -2.21
N ARG A 44 2.40 -1.78 -1.26
CA ARG A 44 3.82 -1.58 -1.55
C ARG A 44 4.47 -2.89 -1.96
N LYS A 45 5.23 -2.84 -3.06
CA LYS A 45 5.95 -3.95 -3.67
C LYS A 45 7.43 -3.64 -3.77
N ILE A 46 8.24 -4.68 -3.91
CA ILE A 46 9.65 -4.56 -4.30
C ILE A 46 9.76 -5.03 -5.75
N GLY A 47 10.19 -4.12 -6.61
CA GLY A 47 10.54 -4.41 -8.00
C GLY A 47 12.03 -4.72 -8.14
N GLU A 48 12.36 -5.57 -9.09
CA GLU A 48 13.70 -5.75 -9.63
C GLU A 48 13.67 -5.39 -11.11
N ILE A 49 14.51 -4.44 -11.51
CA ILE A 49 14.63 -4.04 -12.90
C ILE A 49 16.05 -4.28 -13.41
N THR A 50 16.18 -5.00 -14.52
CA THR A 50 17.49 -5.22 -15.17
C THR A 50 17.95 -3.97 -15.89
N LEU A 51 19.24 -3.87 -16.19
CA LEU A 51 19.78 -2.79 -17.02
C LEU A 51 19.22 -2.76 -18.45
N THR A 52 18.55 -3.79 -18.89
CA THR A 52 17.84 -3.85 -20.18
C THR A 52 16.38 -3.39 -20.08
N GLY A 53 15.90 -3.02 -18.88
CA GLY A 53 14.53 -2.55 -18.66
C GLY A 53 13.51 -3.65 -18.35
N LYS A 54 13.94 -4.89 -18.17
CA LYS A 54 13.00 -5.96 -17.78
C LYS A 54 12.64 -5.82 -16.29
N LEU A 55 11.38 -5.49 -16.03
CA LEU A 55 10.80 -5.39 -14.70
C LEU A 55 10.24 -6.75 -14.24
N SER A 56 10.43 -7.07 -12.95
CA SER A 56 9.81 -8.22 -12.26
C SER A 56 9.49 -7.85 -10.81
N GLU A 57 8.40 -8.41 -10.26
CA GLU A 57 8.08 -8.31 -8.84
C GLU A 57 8.96 -9.27 -8.03
N ALA A 58 9.73 -8.74 -7.09
CA ALA A 58 10.61 -9.51 -6.22
C ALA A 58 9.95 -9.86 -4.89
N ALA A 59 9.11 -8.99 -4.35
CA ALA A 59 8.30 -9.23 -3.15
C ALA A 59 7.11 -8.27 -3.10
N THR A 60 6.10 -8.64 -2.32
CA THR A 60 4.87 -7.86 -2.11
C THR A 60 4.50 -7.80 -0.63
N SER A 61 3.46 -7.01 -0.30
CA SER A 61 2.98 -6.80 1.07
C SER A 61 4.03 -6.19 2.01
N ILE A 62 4.84 -5.29 1.48
CA ILE A 62 5.76 -4.48 2.28
C ILE A 62 4.92 -3.43 3.01
N GLY A 63 5.04 -3.35 4.34
CA GLY A 63 4.21 -2.39 5.05
C GLY A 63 4.16 -2.58 6.55
N GLY A 64 3.09 -2.04 7.16
CA GLY A 64 2.76 -2.22 8.58
C GLY A 64 3.65 -1.43 9.55
N THR A 65 4.43 -0.47 9.08
CA THR A 65 5.26 0.38 9.94
C THR A 65 4.53 1.62 10.46
N THR A 66 3.37 1.95 9.88
CA THR A 66 2.45 2.98 10.38
C THR A 66 1.30 2.30 11.11
N ILE A 67 1.34 2.25 12.45
CA ILE A 67 0.35 1.50 13.25
C ILE A 67 -0.91 2.31 13.59
N GLY A 68 -0.87 3.64 13.49
CA GLY A 68 -2.04 4.49 13.74
C GLY A 68 -3.08 4.35 12.64
N ARG A 69 -2.69 4.62 11.41
CA ARG A 69 -3.53 4.59 10.21
C ARG A 69 -2.93 3.69 9.15
N PRO A 70 -3.74 3.12 8.22
CA PRO A 70 -3.29 2.08 7.29
C PRO A 70 -2.58 2.66 6.05
N TYR A 71 -1.69 3.65 6.22
CA TYR A 71 -0.89 4.19 5.13
C TYR A 71 0.04 3.13 4.54
N ILE A 72 0.23 3.20 3.24
CA ILE A 72 1.29 2.45 2.58
C ILE A 72 2.63 2.87 3.19
N SER A 73 3.47 1.91 3.54
CA SER A 73 4.72 2.16 4.28
C SER A 73 5.67 0.97 4.16
N GLY A 74 6.78 1.03 4.88
CA GLY A 74 7.72 -0.07 4.97
C GLY A 74 8.94 0.11 4.10
N GLY A 75 9.90 -0.80 4.28
CA GLY A 75 11.18 -0.75 3.57
C GLY A 75 11.83 -2.11 3.47
N PHE A 76 12.96 -2.15 2.78
CA PHE A 76 13.70 -3.38 2.53
C PHE A 76 15.21 -3.15 2.50
N HIS A 77 15.94 -4.24 2.58
CA HIS A 77 17.38 -4.33 2.30
C HIS A 77 17.69 -5.57 1.48
N VAL A 78 18.68 -5.46 0.59
CA VAL A 78 19.16 -6.59 -0.22
C VAL A 78 20.60 -6.92 0.14
N ALA A 79 20.87 -8.20 0.34
CA ALA A 79 22.24 -8.70 0.48
C ALA A 79 22.32 -10.08 -0.17
N LYS A 80 23.24 -10.24 -1.10
CA LYS A 80 23.34 -11.48 -1.91
C LYS A 80 21.98 -11.80 -2.54
N ASN A 81 21.52 -13.04 -2.42
CA ASN A 81 20.23 -13.49 -2.96
C ASN A 81 19.10 -13.40 -1.93
N THR A 82 19.19 -12.47 -0.99
CA THR A 82 18.21 -12.32 0.08
C THR A 82 17.73 -10.88 0.17
N ILE A 83 16.41 -10.71 0.14
CA ILE A 83 15.72 -9.46 0.41
C ILE A 83 15.11 -9.57 1.80
N ALA A 84 15.50 -8.73 2.74
CA ALA A 84 14.84 -8.59 4.04
C ALA A 84 13.93 -7.38 4.02
N PHE A 85 12.70 -7.50 4.51
CA PHE A 85 11.72 -6.43 4.44
C PHE A 85 10.71 -6.47 5.60
N THR A 86 10.06 -5.34 5.84
CA THR A 86 8.93 -5.25 6.76
C THR A 86 7.69 -5.82 6.07
N TYR A 87 7.12 -6.87 6.66
CA TYR A 87 5.96 -7.58 6.13
C TYR A 87 4.70 -7.13 6.83
N GLY A 88 3.85 -6.39 6.10
CA GLY A 88 2.58 -5.85 6.59
C GLY A 88 1.41 -6.77 6.31
N GLN A 89 0.48 -6.87 7.27
CA GLN A 89 -0.79 -7.58 7.15
C GLN A 89 -1.91 -6.71 7.71
N SER A 90 -3.16 -7.05 7.40
CA SER A 90 -4.32 -6.28 7.89
C SER A 90 -4.67 -6.54 9.35
N ASP A 91 -4.21 -7.66 9.90
CA ASP A 91 -4.54 -8.14 11.25
C ASP A 91 -3.40 -8.00 12.25
N ARG A 92 -2.24 -7.45 11.82
CA ARG A 92 -1.07 -7.23 12.69
C ARG A 92 -0.14 -6.17 12.15
N PRO A 93 0.59 -5.44 13.04
CA PRO A 93 1.71 -4.59 12.64
C PRO A 93 2.80 -5.39 11.92
N ALA A 94 3.78 -4.69 11.34
CA ALA A 94 4.84 -5.32 10.59
C ALA A 94 5.63 -6.35 11.39
N ASP A 95 5.85 -7.48 10.75
CA ASP A 95 6.88 -8.45 11.08
C ASP A 95 8.10 -8.29 10.17
N LEU A 96 9.22 -8.92 10.51
CA LEU A 96 10.36 -9.04 9.62
C LEU A 96 10.23 -10.31 8.79
N ALA A 97 10.33 -10.17 7.48
CA ALA A 97 10.32 -11.28 6.55
C ALA A 97 11.53 -11.25 5.61
N ILE A 98 11.80 -12.37 4.97
CA ILE A 98 12.79 -12.47 3.91
C ILE A 98 12.22 -13.17 2.68
N MET A 99 12.72 -12.76 1.53
CA MET A 99 12.68 -13.52 0.29
C MET A 99 14.10 -14.01 -0.01
N HIS A 100 14.31 -15.32 -0.01
CA HIS A 100 15.63 -15.92 -0.29
C HIS A 100 15.50 -16.93 -1.44
N ASN A 101 16.19 -16.69 -2.55
CA ASN A 101 16.08 -17.50 -3.77
C ASN A 101 14.60 -17.74 -4.19
N GLY A 102 13.77 -16.68 -4.16
CA GLY A 102 12.36 -16.74 -4.51
C GLY A 102 11.46 -17.46 -3.48
N LYS A 103 11.97 -17.77 -2.30
CA LYS A 103 11.19 -18.40 -1.21
C LYS A 103 10.95 -17.43 -0.07
N PHE A 104 9.66 -17.20 0.21
CA PHE A 104 9.22 -16.37 1.33
C PHE A 104 9.42 -17.10 2.67
N LYS A 105 9.84 -16.33 3.69
CA LYS A 105 9.87 -16.78 5.08
C LYS A 105 9.60 -15.61 6.02
N ASN A 106 8.56 -15.71 6.85
CA ASN A 106 8.39 -14.80 7.98
C ASN A 106 9.39 -15.18 9.09
N LEU A 107 10.08 -14.19 9.65
CA LEU A 107 11.14 -14.41 10.66
C LEU A 107 10.68 -14.10 12.08
N THR A 108 9.68 -13.24 12.24
CA THR A 108 9.22 -12.76 13.57
C THR A 108 7.72 -12.91 13.76
N GLY A 109 7.28 -12.81 14.99
CA GLY A 109 5.89 -12.72 15.42
C GLY A 109 5.82 -11.71 16.56
N LEU A 110 6.16 -10.44 16.26
CA LEU A 110 6.49 -9.43 17.28
C LEU A 110 5.33 -9.05 18.18
N ASN A 111 4.09 -9.26 17.76
CA ASN A 111 2.90 -8.83 18.50
C ASN A 111 1.98 -9.99 18.91
N GLU A 112 2.46 -11.23 18.86
CA GLU A 112 1.66 -12.42 19.15
C GLU A 112 1.16 -12.45 20.60
N ASP A 113 1.96 -12.00 21.56
CA ASP A 113 1.60 -11.91 22.97
C ASP A 113 0.38 -11.01 23.23
N LEU A 114 0.23 -9.94 22.45
CA LEU A 114 -0.93 -9.06 22.52
C LEU A 114 -2.09 -9.56 21.64
N LEU A 115 -1.82 -9.83 20.37
CA LEU A 115 -2.86 -10.08 19.36
C LEU A 115 -3.53 -11.43 19.53
N ALA A 116 -2.82 -12.46 20.06
CA ALA A 116 -3.42 -13.75 20.38
C ALA A 116 -4.57 -13.66 21.41
N HIS A 117 -4.65 -12.58 22.16
CA HIS A 117 -5.67 -12.33 23.18
C HIS A 117 -6.70 -11.27 22.77
N ARG A 118 -6.73 -10.87 21.52
CA ARG A 118 -7.64 -9.85 20.99
C ARG A 118 -8.47 -10.40 19.85
N LYS A 119 -9.73 -9.99 19.80
CA LYS A 119 -10.55 -10.15 18.62
C LYS A 119 -10.45 -8.88 17.80
N LEU A 120 -9.97 -8.98 16.58
CA LEU A 120 -9.89 -7.86 15.66
C LEU A 120 -11.08 -7.85 14.70
N GLY A 121 -11.41 -6.66 14.23
CA GLY A 121 -12.33 -6.47 13.12
C GLY A 121 -11.71 -6.99 11.82
N LYS A 122 -12.54 -7.55 10.95
CA LYS A 122 -12.08 -8.06 9.65
C LYS A 122 -12.01 -6.91 8.64
N VAL A 123 -10.85 -6.75 8.01
CA VAL A 123 -10.65 -5.84 6.88
C VAL A 123 -11.14 -6.52 5.60
N ASN A 124 -12.02 -5.85 4.85
CA ASN A 124 -12.58 -6.30 3.60
C ASN A 124 -12.33 -5.23 2.54
N GLU A 125 -11.97 -5.64 1.33
CA GLU A 125 -11.79 -4.76 0.18
C GLU A 125 -13.13 -4.56 -0.54
N ILE A 126 -13.31 -3.37 -1.10
CA ILE A 126 -14.42 -3.02 -1.98
C ILE A 126 -13.90 -2.18 -3.15
N VAL A 127 -14.43 -2.43 -4.33
CA VAL A 127 -14.21 -1.62 -5.52
C VAL A 127 -15.57 -1.16 -6.03
N TYR A 128 -15.70 0.13 -6.26
CA TYR A 128 -16.97 0.74 -6.67
C TYR A 128 -16.74 1.87 -7.69
N LYS A 129 -17.82 2.38 -8.24
CA LYS A 129 -17.76 3.48 -9.20
C LYS A 129 -18.26 4.77 -8.58
N SER A 130 -17.49 5.84 -8.76
CA SER A 130 -17.91 7.19 -8.41
C SER A 130 -19.21 7.57 -9.09
N SER A 131 -20.13 8.17 -8.34
CA SER A 131 -21.39 8.70 -8.88
C SER A 131 -21.19 9.95 -9.74
N PHE A 132 -20.01 10.57 -9.67
CA PHE A 132 -19.70 11.75 -10.45
C PHE A 132 -19.48 11.42 -11.93
N ASP A 133 -18.66 10.43 -12.23
CA ASP A 133 -18.23 10.14 -13.61
C ASP A 133 -18.01 8.65 -13.90
N GLY A 134 -18.21 7.77 -12.91
CA GLY A 134 -17.98 6.34 -13.03
C GLY A 134 -16.52 5.92 -12.86
N GLN A 135 -15.64 6.81 -12.38
CA GLN A 135 -14.26 6.47 -12.01
C GLN A 135 -14.26 5.31 -11.02
N GLU A 136 -13.43 4.30 -11.25
CA GLU A 136 -13.24 3.20 -10.32
C GLU A 136 -12.47 3.66 -9.09
N ILE A 137 -13.02 3.41 -7.90
CA ILE A 137 -12.45 3.74 -6.61
C ILE A 137 -12.26 2.46 -5.81
N GLN A 138 -11.10 2.30 -5.19
CA GLN A 138 -10.79 1.19 -4.29
C GLN A 138 -10.84 1.68 -2.85
N GLY A 139 -11.49 0.90 -2.00
CA GLY A 139 -11.58 1.16 -0.58
C GLY A 139 -11.61 -0.12 0.23
N TRP A 140 -11.66 0.05 1.52
CA TRP A 140 -11.75 -1.05 2.48
C TRP A 140 -12.72 -0.69 3.59
N TYR A 141 -13.31 -1.70 4.20
CA TYR A 141 -14.09 -1.51 5.41
C TYR A 141 -13.73 -2.55 6.46
N ILE A 142 -13.74 -2.13 7.71
CA ILE A 142 -13.49 -2.98 8.86
C ILE A 142 -14.81 -3.22 9.57
N THR A 143 -15.20 -4.48 9.70
CA THR A 143 -16.39 -4.86 10.47
C THR A 143 -16.04 -5.03 11.95
N PRO A 144 -16.99 -4.80 12.89
CA PRO A 144 -16.79 -5.15 14.29
C PRO A 144 -16.34 -6.61 14.50
N PRO A 145 -15.59 -6.93 15.56
CA PRO A 145 -15.08 -8.27 15.82
C PRO A 145 -16.18 -9.36 15.89
N ASP A 146 -17.37 -9.00 16.38
CA ASP A 146 -18.53 -9.89 16.48
C ASP A 146 -19.64 -9.46 15.50
N TYR A 147 -19.25 -9.14 14.25
CA TYR A 147 -20.14 -8.66 13.21
C TYR A 147 -21.23 -9.67 12.86
N ASP A 148 -22.48 -9.19 12.87
CA ASP A 148 -23.67 -9.93 12.48
C ASP A 148 -24.31 -9.24 11.25
N PRO A 149 -24.30 -9.86 10.06
CA PRO A 149 -24.81 -9.23 8.84
C PRO A 149 -26.33 -8.96 8.85
N THR A 150 -27.06 -9.44 9.85
CA THR A 150 -28.48 -9.18 10.02
C THR A 150 -28.76 -7.89 10.79
N LYS A 151 -27.73 -7.26 11.37
CA LYS A 151 -27.84 -6.03 12.15
C LYS A 151 -27.38 -4.81 11.36
N GLN A 152 -27.85 -3.65 11.77
CA GLN A 152 -27.35 -2.36 11.29
C GLN A 152 -26.29 -1.83 12.25
N TYR A 153 -25.25 -1.24 11.69
CA TYR A 153 -24.14 -0.64 12.42
C TYR A 153 -23.95 0.82 12.03
N PRO A 154 -23.56 1.69 12.94
CA PRO A 154 -23.13 3.04 12.57
C PRO A 154 -21.83 2.94 11.77
N LEU A 155 -21.69 3.86 10.79
CA LEU A 155 -20.52 3.94 9.90
C LEU A 155 -19.62 5.12 10.34
N ILE A 156 -18.33 4.90 10.32
CA ILE A 156 -17.30 5.94 10.32
C ILE A 156 -16.62 5.92 8.95
N LEU A 157 -16.59 7.07 8.28
CA LEU A 157 -15.77 7.31 7.11
C LEU A 157 -14.45 7.93 7.54
N GLU A 158 -13.35 7.27 7.25
CA GLU A 158 -11.99 7.76 7.48
C GLU A 158 -11.38 8.19 6.16
N ILE A 159 -10.93 9.45 6.08
CA ILE A 159 -10.39 10.06 4.87
C ILE A 159 -8.93 10.41 5.09
N HIS A 160 -8.04 9.95 4.23
CA HIS A 160 -6.63 10.40 4.26
C HIS A 160 -6.47 11.79 3.64
N GLY A 161 -5.44 12.51 4.08
CA GLY A 161 -5.04 13.78 3.48
C GLY A 161 -4.06 13.59 2.33
N GLY A 162 -3.62 14.72 1.79
CA GLY A 162 -2.60 14.72 0.75
C GLY A 162 -2.96 15.61 -0.42
N PRO A 163 -3.69 15.23 -1.47
CA PRO A 163 -4.27 13.91 -1.75
C PRO A 163 -3.26 12.83 -2.14
N HIS A 164 -2.03 13.22 -2.54
CA HIS A 164 -0.95 12.33 -2.98
C HIS A 164 -0.39 11.47 -1.83
N LEU A 165 -1.26 10.63 -1.28
CA LEU A 165 -0.99 9.56 -0.32
C LEU A 165 -1.92 8.40 -0.67
N ALA A 166 -1.71 7.24 -0.07
CA ALA A 166 -2.63 6.12 -0.21
C ALA A 166 -2.74 5.30 1.08
N TYR A 167 -3.94 4.82 1.35
CA TYR A 167 -4.21 3.76 2.29
C TYR A 167 -4.08 2.38 1.60
N GLY A 168 -3.97 1.35 2.41
CA GLY A 168 -3.93 -0.02 1.94
C GLY A 168 -4.55 -0.99 2.94
N PRO A 169 -4.55 -2.30 2.66
CA PRO A 169 -5.04 -3.33 3.56
C PRO A 169 -4.02 -3.59 4.69
N HIS A 170 -3.56 -2.54 5.36
CA HIS A 170 -2.58 -2.61 6.43
C HIS A 170 -3.25 -2.52 7.80
N PHE A 171 -2.57 -3.04 8.83
CA PHE A 171 -3.04 -2.92 10.21
C PHE A 171 -3.14 -1.46 10.63
N SER A 172 -4.26 -1.11 11.28
CA SER A 172 -4.48 0.20 11.89
C SER A 172 -5.07 0.01 13.28
N ALA A 173 -4.31 0.37 14.30
CA ALA A 173 -4.79 0.29 15.68
C ALA A 173 -5.96 1.24 15.93
N GLU A 174 -5.94 2.43 15.35
CA GLU A 174 -7.01 3.42 15.47
C GLU A 174 -8.33 2.90 14.89
N LEU A 175 -8.29 2.39 13.67
CA LEU A 175 -9.49 1.87 13.01
C LEU A 175 -10.00 0.58 13.67
N GLN A 176 -9.10 -0.26 14.19
CA GLN A 176 -9.46 -1.45 14.95
C GLN A 176 -10.16 -1.10 16.28
N ILE A 177 -9.74 -0.02 16.96
CA ILE A 177 -10.42 0.48 18.17
C ILE A 177 -11.83 0.97 17.84
N MET A 178 -12.01 1.69 16.74
CA MET A 178 -13.33 2.15 16.28
C MET A 178 -14.23 0.95 15.92
N ALA A 179 -13.70 -0.05 15.22
CA ALA A 179 -14.45 -1.27 14.90
C ALA A 179 -14.82 -2.06 16.17
N ALA A 180 -13.91 -2.16 17.15
CA ALA A 180 -14.18 -2.82 18.43
C ALA A 180 -15.24 -2.06 19.27
N ALA A 181 -15.41 -0.76 19.04
CA ALA A 181 -16.48 0.05 19.66
C ALA A 181 -17.85 -0.15 18.98
N GLY A 182 -17.95 -0.99 17.94
CA GLY A 182 -19.20 -1.36 17.28
C GLY A 182 -19.50 -0.59 16.00
N TYR A 183 -18.53 0.09 15.42
CA TYR A 183 -18.69 0.79 14.12
C TYR A 183 -18.21 -0.07 12.96
N ILE A 184 -18.84 0.07 11.80
CA ILE A 184 -18.17 -0.24 10.55
C ILE A 184 -17.28 0.96 10.22
N VAL A 185 -16.01 0.73 9.92
CA VAL A 185 -15.07 1.78 9.56
C VAL A 185 -14.72 1.63 8.09
N PHE A 186 -15.11 2.59 7.28
CA PHE A 186 -14.85 2.61 5.83
C PHE A 186 -13.74 3.63 5.53
N TYR A 187 -12.87 3.30 4.61
CA TYR A 187 -11.82 4.17 4.08
C TYR A 187 -11.51 3.81 2.64
N ASP A 188 -11.12 4.79 1.85
CA ASP A 188 -10.88 4.62 0.43
C ASP A 188 -9.64 5.39 -0.06
N ASN A 189 -9.24 5.08 -1.29
CA ASN A 189 -8.30 5.88 -2.07
C ASN A 189 -9.09 6.58 -3.16
N TYR A 190 -9.61 7.75 -2.82
CA TYR A 190 -10.33 8.62 -3.74
C TYR A 190 -9.43 9.17 -4.84
N ARG A 191 -10.01 9.75 -5.90
CA ARG A 191 -9.24 10.38 -6.98
C ARG A 191 -8.18 11.33 -6.43
N GLY A 192 -6.99 11.36 -7.02
CA GLY A 192 -5.86 12.11 -6.52
C GLY A 192 -4.96 11.34 -5.57
N SER A 193 -5.35 10.14 -5.10
CA SER A 193 -4.48 9.25 -4.34
C SER A 193 -3.36 8.67 -5.20
N GLU A 194 -2.23 8.34 -4.57
CA GLU A 194 -1.15 7.57 -5.17
C GLU A 194 -1.52 6.10 -5.36
N SER A 195 -0.63 5.31 -5.99
CA SER A 195 -0.75 3.86 -6.16
C SER A 195 -1.66 3.39 -7.32
N TYR A 196 -2.15 4.32 -8.15
CA TYR A 196 -3.06 4.05 -9.28
C TYR A 196 -2.57 4.65 -10.60
N GLY A 197 -1.30 5.05 -10.68
CA GLY A 197 -0.71 5.72 -11.81
C GLY A 197 -0.84 7.25 -11.79
N GLU A 198 -0.07 7.91 -12.68
CA GLU A 198 0.02 9.37 -12.73
C GLU A 198 -1.32 10.02 -13.09
N ASP A 199 -2.04 9.47 -14.05
CA ASP A 199 -3.32 10.01 -14.50
C ASP A 199 -4.35 10.07 -13.34
N PHE A 200 -4.41 9.04 -12.50
CA PHE A 200 -5.31 9.02 -11.34
C PHE A 200 -4.87 10.01 -10.26
N ALA A 201 -3.58 10.08 -9.98
CA ALA A 201 -3.01 10.99 -8.99
C ALA A 201 -3.24 12.48 -9.36
N LEU A 202 -3.27 12.80 -10.65
CA LEU A 202 -3.49 14.17 -11.15
C LEU A 202 -4.96 14.59 -11.25
N LEU A 203 -5.94 13.71 -11.00
CA LEU A 203 -7.37 14.03 -11.16
C LEU A 203 -7.85 15.18 -10.26
N LEU A 204 -7.22 15.40 -9.12
CA LEU A 204 -7.51 16.54 -8.23
C LEU A 204 -6.53 17.70 -8.34
N GLN A 205 -5.61 17.69 -9.29
CA GLN A 205 -4.68 18.78 -9.47
C GLN A 205 -5.43 20.11 -9.72
N TYR A 206 -5.20 21.11 -8.85
CA TYR A 206 -5.89 22.40 -8.82
C TYR A 206 -7.39 22.37 -8.51
N LYS A 207 -7.93 21.25 -8.01
CA LYS A 207 -9.35 21.04 -7.70
C LYS A 207 -9.61 20.60 -6.26
N TYR A 208 -8.78 20.99 -5.32
CA TYR A 208 -8.92 20.57 -3.91
C TYR A 208 -10.26 21.01 -3.31
N ALA A 209 -10.85 20.14 -2.48
CA ALA A 209 -12.17 20.30 -1.89
C ALA A 209 -13.27 20.44 -2.96
N SER A 210 -13.22 19.61 -3.98
CA SER A 210 -14.18 19.59 -5.08
C SER A 210 -15.41 18.73 -4.76
N THR A 211 -16.41 18.77 -5.65
CA THR A 211 -17.54 17.84 -5.59
C THR A 211 -17.18 16.45 -6.09
N GLU A 212 -16.04 16.32 -6.77
CA GLU A 212 -15.59 15.09 -7.41
C GLU A 212 -15.08 14.08 -6.35
N ASP A 213 -14.18 14.50 -5.45
CA ASP A 213 -13.66 13.69 -4.34
C ASP A 213 -14.77 13.37 -3.32
N PHE A 214 -15.64 14.34 -3.02
CA PHE A 214 -16.79 14.09 -2.16
C PHE A 214 -17.72 13.00 -2.76
N ALA A 215 -17.95 13.01 -4.06
CA ALA A 215 -18.75 11.98 -4.72
C ALA A 215 -18.10 10.60 -4.67
N ASP A 216 -16.77 10.52 -4.75
CA ASP A 216 -16.03 9.28 -4.57
C ASP A 216 -16.32 8.65 -3.19
N HIS A 217 -16.10 9.41 -2.12
CA HIS A 217 -16.36 8.96 -0.75
C HIS A 217 -17.81 8.55 -0.51
N MET A 218 -18.77 9.33 -1.04
CA MET A 218 -20.19 9.08 -0.82
C MET A 218 -20.76 7.95 -1.66
N SER A 219 -20.01 7.44 -2.62
CA SER A 219 -20.40 6.31 -3.47
C SER A 219 -20.03 4.96 -2.86
N GLY A 220 -19.05 4.93 -1.96
CA GLY A 220 -18.63 3.74 -1.21
C GLY A 220 -19.56 3.43 -0.06
#